data_2419f0d50fb5cc917d59484685c20617
#
_entry.id   2419f0d50fb5cc917d59484685c20617
#
_cell.length_a   1.000
_cell.length_b   1.000
_cell.length_c   1.000
_cell.angle_alpha   90.00
_cell.angle_beta   90.00
_cell.angle_gamma   90.00
#
_symmetry.space_group_name_H-M   'P 1'
#
loop_
_entity.id
_entity.type
_entity.pdbx_description
1 polymer ?
#
loop_
_entity_poly.entity_id
_entity_poly.type
_entity_poly.pdbx_seq_one_letter_code
_entity_poly.pdbx_strand_id
1 'polypeptide(L)'
;MRDDSISIAKAIAIMLMVLAHTYFSQYGNQWVNMFHMPLFFFFAGYCMKDKYLQTPIIFLQKRVSGLYKPFVKWCVIFLLLHNVFFYLNIYNGQLGYRGKVSHLYNLQEFLISFIHIVTRMSDNEQLLGGYWFLKSLFVGSLIGYLVIKNIKSWIIGGASLLLLIVVFAYVDLYVPYFGFGARELFAAEFFVIGYYYKKKELNIHERFYIFPFGVFMVTFGVDFYQATLLKFQWWQVVPYGTTAIIGTLMVFYLSKKIAAQKNVVNKWLVYIGNNTLTILTWHMLSFKIVNLIVIFTYGLPIERLAEFPVIEDDSKQGWFLLYFFVGVIIPVMMTKIKYLK
;
A
#
# COMPACT_ATOMS: atom_id res chain seq x y z
N MET A 1 26.41 -1.35 0.12
CA MET A 1 25.57 -1.05 1.28
C MET A 1 24.13 -0.82 0.85
N ARG A 2 23.15 -1.17 1.66
CA ARG A 2 21.74 -0.86 1.42
C ARG A 2 21.53 0.62 1.75
N ASP A 3 20.83 1.37 0.88
CA ASP A 3 20.57 2.79 1.14
C ASP A 3 19.47 2.92 2.21
N ASP A 4 19.82 3.36 3.41
CA ASP A 4 18.93 3.51 4.54
C ASP A 4 17.79 4.50 4.26
N SER A 5 18.04 5.50 3.40
CA SER A 5 17.01 6.49 3.03
C SER A 5 15.80 5.84 2.36
N ILE A 6 16.00 4.79 1.55
CA ILE A 6 14.89 4.05 0.93
C ILE A 6 14.08 3.29 1.98
N SER A 7 14.76 2.70 2.98
CA SER A 7 14.06 2.03 4.08
C SER A 7 13.26 3.02 4.92
N ILE A 8 13.82 4.19 5.20
CA ILE A 8 13.15 5.28 5.93
C ILE A 8 11.95 5.81 5.13
N ALA A 9 12.09 6.02 3.81
CA ALA A 9 10.97 6.46 2.97
C ALA A 9 9.80 5.46 3.01
N LYS A 10 10.09 4.16 2.95
CA LYS A 10 9.08 3.11 3.10
C LYS A 10 8.48 3.07 4.50
N ALA A 11 9.28 3.37 5.54
CA ALA A 11 8.78 3.48 6.91
C ALA A 11 7.77 4.63 7.04
N ILE A 12 8.11 5.79 6.52
CA ILE A 12 7.20 6.95 6.49
C ILE A 12 5.90 6.58 5.76
N ALA A 13 6.00 5.99 4.57
CA ALA A 13 4.83 5.64 3.78
C ALA A 13 3.92 4.59 4.45
N ILE A 14 4.49 3.54 5.09
CA ILE A 14 3.68 2.53 5.77
C ILE A 14 3.03 3.08 7.05
N MET A 15 3.72 3.95 7.79
CA MET A 15 3.14 4.62 8.95
C MET A 15 2.01 5.57 8.54
N LEU A 16 2.18 6.32 7.46
CA LEU A 16 1.11 7.16 6.89
C LEU A 16 -0.10 6.31 6.43
N MET A 17 0.15 5.14 5.84
CA MET A 17 -0.92 4.20 5.48
C MET A 17 -1.69 3.70 6.71
N VAL A 18 -1.00 3.32 7.79
CA VAL A 18 -1.66 2.93 9.04
C VAL A 18 -2.47 4.08 9.60
N LEU A 19 -1.91 5.29 9.63
CA LEU A 19 -2.61 6.50 10.08
C LEU A 19 -3.86 6.79 9.24
N ALA A 20 -3.78 6.64 7.90
CA ALA A 20 -4.93 6.83 7.02
C ALA A 20 -6.09 5.87 7.34
N HIS A 21 -5.80 4.66 7.80
CA HIS A 21 -6.83 3.69 8.19
C HIS A 21 -7.44 3.96 9.57
N THR A 22 -6.96 4.95 10.33
CA THR A 22 -7.54 5.32 11.63
C THR A 22 -8.64 6.38 11.54
N TYR A 23 -8.97 6.89 10.37
CA TYR A 23 -9.90 8.00 10.16
C TYR A 23 -9.59 9.27 10.98
N PHE A 24 -8.29 9.54 11.23
CA PHE A 24 -7.85 10.66 12.05
C PHE A 24 -8.32 12.04 11.56
N SER A 25 -8.48 12.20 10.25
CA SER A 25 -8.94 13.42 9.59
C SER A 25 -9.30 13.10 8.15
N GLN A 26 -10.46 13.55 7.67
CA GLN A 26 -10.84 13.38 6.28
C GLN A 26 -9.85 14.05 5.32
N TYR A 27 -9.49 15.30 5.60
CA TYR A 27 -8.51 16.06 4.82
C TYR A 27 -7.11 15.43 4.88
N GLY A 28 -6.64 15.09 6.08
CA GLY A 28 -5.35 14.45 6.26
C GLY A 28 -5.28 13.09 5.58
N ASN A 29 -6.37 12.32 5.59
CA ASN A 29 -6.46 11.04 4.88
C ASN A 29 -6.34 11.24 3.37
N GLN A 30 -7.04 12.21 2.79
CA GLN A 30 -6.91 12.56 1.37
C GLN A 30 -5.49 13.01 1.03
N TRP A 31 -4.87 13.85 1.89
CA TRP A 31 -3.51 14.33 1.71
C TRP A 31 -2.49 13.18 1.65
N VAL A 32 -2.58 12.23 2.56
CA VAL A 32 -1.73 11.03 2.59
C VAL A 32 -1.95 10.19 1.33
N ASN A 33 -3.20 10.00 0.90
CA ASN A 33 -3.54 9.16 -0.25
C ASN A 33 -3.03 9.70 -1.59
N MET A 34 -2.62 10.97 -1.66
CA MET A 34 -2.05 11.54 -2.88
C MET A 34 -0.72 10.88 -3.29
N PHE A 35 0.09 10.35 -2.36
CA PHE A 35 1.45 9.93 -2.71
C PHE A 35 1.97 8.68 -2.00
N HIS A 36 1.40 8.27 -0.84
CA HIS A 36 2.03 7.23 -0.02
C HIS A 36 2.11 5.86 -0.70
N MET A 37 1.10 5.48 -1.50
CA MET A 37 1.12 4.22 -2.24
C MET A 37 1.97 4.31 -3.52
N PRO A 38 1.86 5.36 -4.36
CA PRO A 38 2.77 5.59 -5.48
C PRO A 38 4.25 5.52 -5.12
N LEU A 39 4.63 5.99 -3.93
CA LEU A 39 6.00 5.92 -3.42
C LEU A 39 6.57 4.49 -3.43
N PHE A 40 5.80 3.49 -3.05
CA PHE A 40 6.26 2.09 -3.06
C PHE A 40 6.51 1.58 -4.48
N PHE A 41 5.65 1.94 -5.43
CA PHE A 41 5.82 1.57 -6.85
C PHE A 41 7.06 2.24 -7.44
N PHE A 42 7.26 3.52 -7.16
CA PHE A 42 8.46 4.26 -7.55
C PHE A 42 9.73 3.60 -7.01
N PHE A 43 9.80 3.30 -5.69
CA PHE A 43 10.98 2.67 -5.12
C PHE A 43 11.18 1.23 -5.57
N ALA A 44 10.13 0.51 -5.95
CA ALA A 44 10.27 -0.81 -6.55
C ALA A 44 11.00 -0.75 -7.91
N GLY A 45 10.73 0.28 -8.71
CA GLY A 45 11.46 0.58 -9.95
C GLY A 45 12.86 1.13 -9.68
N TYR A 46 13.00 2.09 -8.78
CA TYR A 46 14.28 2.65 -8.36
C TYR A 46 15.29 1.58 -7.89
N CYS A 47 14.81 0.55 -7.21
CA CYS A 47 15.65 -0.57 -6.75
C CYS A 47 15.86 -1.65 -7.81
N MET A 48 15.25 -1.57 -8.99
CA MET A 48 15.47 -2.51 -10.08
C MET A 48 16.91 -2.40 -10.59
N LYS A 49 17.53 -3.55 -10.87
CA LYS A 49 18.91 -3.63 -11.38
C LYS A 49 18.90 -3.98 -12.86
N ASP A 50 19.74 -3.33 -13.65
CA ASP A 50 19.86 -3.56 -15.12
C ASP A 50 20.12 -5.02 -15.49
N LYS A 51 20.85 -5.78 -14.65
CA LYS A 51 21.09 -7.20 -14.87
C LYS A 51 19.82 -8.03 -15.03
N TYR A 52 18.69 -7.59 -14.45
CA TYR A 52 17.42 -8.31 -14.59
C TYR A 52 16.82 -8.19 -16.01
N LEU A 53 17.22 -7.19 -16.78
CA LEU A 53 16.80 -7.08 -18.19
C LEU A 53 17.34 -8.23 -19.04
N GLN A 54 18.52 -8.76 -18.65
CA GLN A 54 19.13 -9.93 -19.30
C GLN A 54 18.68 -11.25 -18.68
N THR A 55 18.11 -11.22 -17.46
CA THR A 55 17.69 -12.42 -16.73
C THR A 55 16.22 -12.33 -16.29
N PRO A 56 15.24 -12.38 -17.24
CA PRO A 56 13.82 -12.18 -16.94
C PRO A 56 13.25 -13.19 -15.94
N ILE A 57 13.72 -14.43 -16.01
CA ILE A 57 13.26 -15.49 -15.10
C ILE A 57 13.64 -15.14 -13.63
N ILE A 58 14.86 -14.64 -13.41
CA ILE A 58 15.30 -14.24 -12.07
C ILE A 58 14.47 -13.05 -11.54
N PHE A 59 14.13 -12.12 -12.43
CA PHE A 59 13.22 -11.03 -12.06
C PHE A 59 11.85 -11.56 -11.64
N LEU A 60 11.24 -12.41 -12.45
CA LEU A 60 9.94 -13.03 -12.17
C LEU A 60 9.97 -13.83 -10.85
N GLN A 61 10.98 -14.68 -10.65
CA GLN A 61 11.15 -15.44 -9.40
C GLN A 61 11.21 -14.54 -8.16
N LYS A 62 11.88 -13.39 -8.25
CA LYS A 62 11.93 -12.40 -7.16
C LYS A 62 10.57 -11.75 -6.91
N ARG A 63 9.79 -11.45 -7.94
CA ARG A 63 8.44 -10.92 -7.80
C ARG A 63 7.50 -11.97 -7.20
N VAL A 64 7.56 -13.19 -7.70
CA VAL A 64 6.78 -14.31 -7.14
C VAL A 64 7.14 -14.55 -5.67
N SER A 65 8.41 -14.63 -5.32
CA SER A 65 8.81 -14.89 -3.93
C SER A 65 8.55 -13.72 -2.98
N GLY A 66 8.67 -12.48 -3.47
CA GLY A 66 8.53 -11.28 -2.64
C GLY A 66 7.12 -10.70 -2.54
N LEU A 67 6.24 -11.00 -3.49
CA LEU A 67 4.89 -10.40 -3.55
C LEU A 67 3.78 -11.47 -3.64
N TYR A 68 3.85 -12.36 -4.64
CA TYR A 68 2.80 -13.35 -4.87
C TYR A 68 2.73 -14.39 -3.75
N LYS A 69 3.84 -15.05 -3.39
CA LYS A 69 3.85 -16.05 -2.31
C LYS A 69 3.38 -15.48 -0.96
N PRO A 70 3.85 -14.30 -0.51
CA PRO A 70 3.32 -13.65 0.69
C PRO A 70 1.83 -13.33 0.58
N PHE A 71 1.36 -12.85 -0.57
CA PHE A 71 -0.06 -12.58 -0.80
C PHE A 71 -0.89 -13.85 -0.58
N VAL A 72 -0.59 -14.91 -1.33
CA VAL A 72 -1.33 -16.19 -1.23
C VAL A 72 -1.27 -16.76 0.17
N LYS A 73 -0.07 -16.79 0.78
CA LYS A 73 0.12 -17.33 2.14
C LYS A 73 -0.82 -16.67 3.15
N TRP A 74 -0.82 -15.34 3.21
CA TRP A 74 -1.58 -14.64 4.23
C TRP A 74 -3.08 -14.59 3.92
N CYS A 75 -3.45 -14.46 2.64
CA CYS A 75 -4.87 -14.55 2.25
C CYS A 75 -5.45 -15.93 2.59
N VAL A 76 -4.71 -17.03 2.37
CA VAL A 76 -5.18 -18.36 2.73
C VAL A 76 -5.26 -18.55 4.25
N ILE A 77 -4.27 -18.04 5.01
CA ILE A 77 -4.33 -18.10 6.49
C ILE A 77 -5.55 -17.36 7.03
N PHE A 78 -5.82 -16.13 6.54
CA PHE A 78 -6.96 -15.35 6.99
C PHE A 78 -8.29 -15.95 6.52
N LEU A 79 -8.33 -16.55 5.33
CA LEU A 79 -9.48 -17.31 4.83
C LEU A 79 -9.80 -18.51 5.74
N LEU A 80 -8.78 -19.28 6.17
CA LEU A 80 -8.95 -20.38 7.12
C LEU A 80 -9.47 -19.88 8.49
N LEU A 81 -9.15 -18.67 8.87
CA LEU A 81 -9.59 -18.06 10.12
C LEU A 81 -10.95 -17.33 9.99
N HIS A 82 -11.55 -17.27 8.78
CA HIS A 82 -12.80 -16.53 8.53
C HIS A 82 -13.90 -16.87 9.53
N ASN A 83 -14.24 -18.14 9.67
CA ASN A 83 -15.31 -18.61 10.57
C ASN A 83 -14.93 -18.39 12.05
N VAL A 84 -13.64 -18.47 12.40
CA VAL A 84 -13.17 -18.14 13.76
C VAL A 84 -13.37 -16.66 14.04
N PHE A 85 -13.04 -15.78 13.11
CA PHE A 85 -13.26 -14.34 13.25
C PHE A 85 -14.74 -14.00 13.38
N PHE A 86 -15.62 -14.74 12.70
CA PHE A 86 -17.06 -14.56 12.83
C PHE A 86 -17.54 -14.95 14.24
N TYR A 87 -17.12 -16.10 14.77
CA TYR A 87 -17.46 -16.52 16.14
C TYR A 87 -16.91 -15.59 17.23
N LEU A 88 -15.81 -14.90 16.94
CA LEU A 88 -15.22 -13.90 17.86
C LEU A 88 -15.80 -12.48 17.69
N ASN A 89 -16.86 -12.30 16.91
CA ASN A 89 -17.41 -10.99 16.55
C ASN A 89 -16.41 -10.01 15.90
N ILE A 90 -15.29 -10.51 15.39
CA ILE A 90 -14.36 -9.72 14.58
C ILE A 90 -14.96 -9.45 13.20
N TYR A 91 -15.80 -10.39 12.74
CA TYR A 91 -16.70 -10.27 11.58
C TYR A 91 -18.15 -10.47 12.05
N ASN A 92 -19.09 -9.73 11.49
CA ASN A 92 -20.52 -9.99 11.68
C ASN A 92 -21.37 -9.40 10.54
N GLY A 93 -22.65 -9.76 10.51
CA GLY A 93 -23.58 -9.34 9.46
C GLY A 93 -24.08 -7.89 9.57
N GLN A 94 -23.85 -7.23 10.71
CA GLN A 94 -24.39 -5.89 10.94
C GLN A 94 -23.39 -4.80 10.58
N LEU A 95 -22.11 -4.98 10.93
CA LEU A 95 -21.07 -3.96 10.86
C LEU A 95 -19.87 -4.37 10.01
N GLY A 96 -19.91 -5.58 9.43
CA GLY A 96 -18.86 -6.07 8.53
C GLY A 96 -18.86 -5.29 7.21
N TYR A 97 -17.69 -4.80 6.84
CA TYR A 97 -17.49 -4.15 5.55
C TYR A 97 -17.40 -5.21 4.43
N ARG A 98 -18.14 -5.04 3.33
CA ARG A 98 -18.28 -6.00 2.23
C ARG A 98 -19.07 -7.25 2.66
N GLY A 99 -20.19 -7.53 2.02
CA GLY A 99 -21.12 -8.62 2.34
C GLY A 99 -20.55 -10.02 2.56
N LYS A 100 -19.28 -10.26 2.17
CA LYS A 100 -18.56 -11.51 2.36
C LYS A 100 -18.27 -11.87 3.83
N VAL A 101 -18.08 -10.88 4.71
CA VAL A 101 -17.80 -11.13 6.13
C VAL A 101 -19.07 -11.14 6.99
N SER A 102 -20.24 -11.15 6.37
CA SER A 102 -21.54 -11.09 7.03
C SER A 102 -22.09 -12.45 7.46
N HIS A 103 -21.46 -13.56 7.06
CA HIS A 103 -21.92 -14.92 7.35
C HIS A 103 -20.75 -15.90 7.42
N LEU A 104 -21.01 -17.08 7.98
CA LEU A 104 -20.05 -18.19 8.02
C LEU A 104 -19.87 -18.77 6.62
N TYR A 105 -18.63 -18.99 6.21
CA TYR A 105 -18.33 -19.65 4.95
C TYR A 105 -18.62 -21.15 5.01
N ASN A 106 -19.32 -21.63 3.99
CA ASN A 106 -19.41 -23.05 3.68
C ASN A 106 -18.20 -23.50 2.84
N LEU A 107 -18.10 -24.82 2.60
CA LEU A 107 -16.98 -25.40 1.87
C LEU A 107 -16.87 -24.85 0.43
N GLN A 108 -17.99 -24.61 -0.24
CA GLN A 108 -18.00 -24.09 -1.61
C GLN A 108 -17.45 -22.66 -1.69
N GLU A 109 -17.91 -21.79 -0.80
CA GLU A 109 -17.42 -20.40 -0.70
C GLU A 109 -15.93 -20.33 -0.39
N PHE A 110 -15.49 -21.22 0.54
CA PHE A 110 -14.08 -21.36 0.85
C PHE A 110 -13.24 -21.76 -0.38
N LEU A 111 -13.68 -22.79 -1.11
CA LEU A 111 -12.95 -23.27 -2.31
C LEU A 111 -12.94 -22.22 -3.42
N ILE A 112 -14.03 -21.52 -3.66
CA ILE A 112 -14.11 -20.43 -4.66
C ILE A 112 -13.13 -19.32 -4.28
N SER A 113 -13.16 -18.85 -3.03
CA SER A 113 -12.25 -17.81 -2.55
C SER A 113 -10.80 -18.24 -2.62
N PHE A 114 -10.48 -19.49 -2.25
CA PHE A 114 -9.15 -20.06 -2.39
C PHE A 114 -8.65 -20.04 -3.84
N ILE A 115 -9.48 -20.47 -4.80
CA ILE A 115 -9.14 -20.46 -6.23
C ILE A 115 -8.89 -19.01 -6.69
N HIS A 116 -9.73 -18.06 -6.30
CA HIS A 116 -9.55 -16.65 -6.68
C HIS A 116 -8.29 -16.04 -6.05
N ILE A 117 -7.97 -16.38 -4.80
CA ILE A 117 -6.72 -15.94 -4.16
C ILE A 117 -5.51 -16.42 -4.97
N VAL A 118 -5.48 -17.72 -5.32
CA VAL A 118 -4.34 -18.32 -6.00
C VAL A 118 -4.24 -17.87 -7.46
N THR A 119 -5.36 -17.85 -8.20
CA THR A 119 -5.32 -17.61 -9.66
C THR A 119 -5.35 -16.13 -10.03
N ARG A 120 -6.03 -15.28 -9.24
CA ARG A 120 -6.34 -13.89 -9.58
C ARG A 120 -5.77 -12.86 -8.60
N MET A 121 -5.15 -13.28 -7.51
CA MET A 121 -4.76 -12.41 -6.40
C MET A 121 -5.94 -11.51 -5.96
N SER A 122 -7.12 -12.08 -5.78
CA SER A 122 -8.37 -11.40 -5.38
C SER A 122 -9.01 -12.10 -4.18
N ASP A 123 -10.17 -11.62 -3.75
CA ASP A 123 -10.94 -12.19 -2.64
C ASP A 123 -10.18 -12.26 -1.31
N ASN A 124 -9.28 -11.32 -1.08
CA ASN A 124 -8.65 -11.16 0.22
C ASN A 124 -9.68 -10.77 1.29
N GLU A 125 -9.49 -11.31 2.48
CA GLU A 125 -10.32 -11.03 3.65
C GLU A 125 -10.31 -9.53 4.02
N GLN A 126 -11.37 -9.07 4.71
CA GLN A 126 -11.53 -7.68 5.13
C GLN A 126 -10.30 -7.16 5.90
N LEU A 127 -9.79 -7.95 6.86
CA LEU A 127 -8.59 -7.58 7.64
C LEU A 127 -7.30 -7.51 6.82
N LEU A 128 -7.33 -7.99 5.58
CA LEU A 128 -6.26 -7.81 4.59
C LEU A 128 -6.65 -6.79 3.52
N GLY A 129 -7.47 -5.81 3.85
CA GLY A 129 -7.98 -4.81 2.90
C GLY A 129 -6.90 -4.06 2.13
N GLY A 130 -5.71 -3.88 2.69
CA GLY A 130 -4.55 -3.27 2.01
C GLY A 130 -3.82 -4.18 0.99
N TYR A 131 -4.21 -5.45 0.85
CA TYR A 131 -3.50 -6.43 0.01
C TYR A 131 -3.69 -6.22 -1.50
N TRP A 132 -4.69 -5.44 -1.91
CA TRP A 132 -4.78 -4.95 -3.29
C TRP A 132 -3.47 -4.31 -3.77
N PHE A 133 -2.72 -3.69 -2.86
CA PHE A 133 -1.43 -3.08 -3.14
C PHE A 133 -0.38 -4.11 -3.59
N LEU A 134 -0.30 -5.29 -2.94
CA LEU A 134 0.65 -6.35 -3.35
C LEU A 134 0.36 -6.85 -4.76
N LYS A 135 -0.93 -7.00 -5.11
CA LYS A 135 -1.37 -7.33 -6.46
C LYS A 135 -0.95 -6.25 -7.45
N SER A 136 -1.29 -4.98 -7.17
CA SER A 136 -0.96 -3.87 -8.07
C SER A 136 0.56 -3.71 -8.23
N LEU A 137 1.35 -3.93 -7.16
CA LEU A 137 2.81 -3.91 -7.24
C LEU A 137 3.36 -5.10 -8.03
N PHE A 138 2.77 -6.29 -7.90
CA PHE A 138 3.16 -7.48 -8.66
C PHE A 138 2.89 -7.27 -10.15
N VAL A 139 1.65 -7.01 -10.53
CA VAL A 139 1.24 -6.81 -11.93
C VAL A 139 1.92 -5.58 -12.53
N GLY A 140 1.90 -4.44 -11.85
CA GLY A 140 2.52 -3.20 -12.32
C GLY A 140 4.03 -3.34 -12.54
N SER A 141 4.73 -4.07 -11.66
CA SER A 141 6.16 -4.31 -11.86
C SER A 141 6.47 -5.24 -13.04
N LEU A 142 5.60 -6.18 -13.38
CA LEU A 142 5.76 -7.02 -14.58
C LEU A 142 5.51 -6.22 -15.86
N ILE A 143 4.44 -5.42 -15.90
CA ILE A 143 4.13 -4.54 -17.04
C ILE A 143 5.26 -3.52 -17.21
N GLY A 144 5.67 -2.83 -16.15
CA GLY A 144 6.76 -1.85 -16.18
C GLY A 144 8.09 -2.47 -16.62
N TYR A 145 8.39 -3.71 -16.20
CA TYR A 145 9.55 -4.46 -16.68
C TYR A 145 9.49 -4.70 -18.20
N LEU A 146 8.33 -5.12 -18.73
CA LEU A 146 8.16 -5.33 -20.17
C LEU A 146 8.33 -4.04 -20.96
N VAL A 147 7.81 -2.93 -20.46
CA VAL A 147 8.01 -1.60 -21.07
C VAL A 147 9.49 -1.23 -21.11
N ILE A 148 10.20 -1.32 -19.97
CA ILE A 148 11.63 -0.99 -19.88
C ILE A 148 12.47 -1.87 -20.80
N LYS A 149 12.13 -3.16 -20.91
CA LYS A 149 12.87 -4.13 -21.71
C LYS A 149 12.69 -3.92 -23.22
N ASN A 150 11.48 -3.60 -23.66
CA ASN A 150 11.12 -3.62 -25.07
C ASN A 150 11.10 -2.21 -25.71
N ILE A 151 10.85 -1.17 -24.92
CA ILE A 151 10.77 0.21 -25.41
C ILE A 151 12.06 0.95 -25.03
N LYS A 152 12.93 1.19 -26.04
CA LYS A 152 14.24 1.83 -25.81
C LYS A 152 14.12 3.28 -25.32
N SER A 153 13.12 4.00 -25.80
CA SER A 153 12.87 5.39 -25.40
C SER A 153 12.02 5.44 -24.12
N TRP A 154 12.56 6.01 -23.05
CA TRP A 154 11.85 6.18 -21.79
C TRP A 154 10.65 7.12 -21.93
N ILE A 155 10.74 8.12 -22.83
CA ILE A 155 9.65 9.06 -23.12
C ILE A 155 8.49 8.31 -23.80
N ILE A 156 8.80 7.51 -24.84
CA ILE A 156 7.77 6.74 -25.55
C ILE A 156 7.14 5.72 -24.59
N GLY A 157 7.95 5.03 -23.77
CA GLY A 157 7.44 4.05 -22.81
C GLY A 157 6.50 4.67 -21.77
N GLY A 158 6.89 5.80 -21.18
CA GLY A 158 6.03 6.55 -20.24
C GLY A 158 4.79 7.12 -20.93
N ALA A 159 4.93 7.77 -22.08
CA ALA A 159 3.78 8.31 -22.81
C ALA A 159 2.78 7.21 -23.22
N SER A 160 3.25 6.03 -23.63
CA SER A 160 2.38 4.89 -23.96
C SER A 160 1.61 4.38 -22.74
N LEU A 161 2.28 4.25 -21.58
CA LEU A 161 1.60 3.86 -20.34
C LEU A 161 0.60 4.92 -19.90
N LEU A 162 0.97 6.20 -19.94
CA LEU A 162 0.08 7.30 -19.60
C LEU A 162 -1.19 7.30 -20.47
N LEU A 163 -1.03 7.13 -21.78
CA LEU A 163 -2.16 7.00 -22.71
C LEU A 163 -3.06 5.82 -22.36
N LEU A 164 -2.46 4.65 -22.07
CA LEU A 164 -3.22 3.47 -21.67
C LEU A 164 -3.97 3.70 -20.35
N ILE A 165 -3.36 4.37 -19.35
CA ILE A 165 -4.03 4.71 -18.09
C ILE A 165 -5.26 5.59 -18.36
N VAL A 166 -5.11 6.62 -19.20
CA VAL A 166 -6.22 7.52 -19.56
C VAL A 166 -7.35 6.74 -20.26
N VAL A 167 -7.02 5.88 -21.24
CA VAL A 167 -8.01 5.08 -21.96
C VAL A 167 -8.72 4.13 -21.00
N PHE A 168 -7.99 3.38 -20.17
CA PHE A 168 -8.57 2.45 -19.20
C PHE A 168 -9.46 3.17 -18.18
N ALA A 169 -9.07 4.36 -17.72
CA ALA A 169 -9.86 5.16 -16.80
C ALA A 169 -11.09 5.79 -17.47
N TYR A 170 -10.99 6.15 -18.77
CA TYR A 170 -12.09 6.75 -19.53
C TYR A 170 -13.23 5.75 -19.78
N VAL A 171 -12.88 4.51 -20.18
CA VAL A 171 -13.85 3.45 -20.49
C VAL A 171 -14.15 2.53 -19.31
N ASP A 172 -13.60 2.83 -18.11
CA ASP A 172 -13.68 2.00 -16.90
C ASP A 172 -13.31 0.53 -17.16
N LEU A 173 -12.23 0.32 -17.93
CA LEU A 173 -11.82 -1.00 -18.35
C LEU A 173 -11.09 -1.75 -17.24
N TYR A 174 -11.59 -2.92 -16.92
CA TYR A 174 -10.92 -3.89 -16.07
C TYR A 174 -10.85 -5.25 -16.76
N VAL A 175 -9.65 -5.85 -16.82
CA VAL A 175 -9.43 -7.16 -17.43
C VAL A 175 -9.48 -8.24 -16.35
N PRO A 176 -10.64 -8.95 -16.19
CA PRO A 176 -10.91 -9.73 -14.99
C PRO A 176 -9.99 -10.95 -14.82
N TYR A 177 -9.63 -11.63 -15.92
CA TYR A 177 -8.78 -12.83 -15.86
C TYR A 177 -7.35 -12.53 -15.48
N PHE A 178 -6.79 -11.42 -15.96
CA PHE A 178 -5.45 -10.96 -15.63
C PHE A 178 -5.43 -10.03 -14.42
N GLY A 179 -6.60 -9.60 -14.00
CA GLY A 179 -6.81 -8.83 -12.78
C GLY A 179 -6.11 -7.48 -12.80
N PHE A 180 -6.12 -6.76 -13.94
CA PHE A 180 -5.56 -5.42 -14.01
C PHE A 180 -6.51 -4.40 -14.67
N GLY A 181 -6.35 -3.15 -14.26
CA GLY A 181 -7.05 -1.98 -14.76
C GLY A 181 -6.12 -0.76 -14.74
N ALA A 182 -6.71 0.43 -14.78
CA ALA A 182 -5.96 1.69 -14.76
C ALA A 182 -5.02 1.80 -13.55
N ARG A 183 -5.39 1.26 -12.39
CA ARG A 183 -4.58 1.26 -11.17
C ARG A 183 -3.27 0.49 -11.32
N GLU A 184 -3.30 -0.69 -11.91
CA GLU A 184 -2.10 -1.51 -12.14
C GLU A 184 -1.20 -0.89 -13.21
N LEU A 185 -1.78 -0.21 -14.21
CA LEU A 185 -1.03 0.58 -15.18
C LEU A 185 -0.36 1.79 -14.52
N PHE A 186 -1.02 2.47 -13.58
CA PHE A 186 -0.36 3.50 -12.77
C PHE A 186 0.82 2.94 -11.97
N ALA A 187 0.65 1.77 -11.36
CA ALA A 187 1.75 1.11 -10.67
C ALA A 187 2.93 0.81 -11.60
N ALA A 188 2.66 0.43 -12.86
CA ALA A 188 3.68 0.24 -13.88
C ALA A 188 4.36 1.57 -14.26
N GLU A 189 3.60 2.64 -14.40
CA GLU A 189 4.14 3.98 -14.73
C GLU A 189 5.08 4.47 -13.64
N PHE A 190 4.67 4.43 -12.37
CA PHE A 190 5.54 4.80 -11.26
C PHE A 190 6.78 3.91 -11.14
N PHE A 191 6.67 2.62 -11.47
CA PHE A 191 7.81 1.71 -11.51
C PHE A 191 8.80 2.12 -12.62
N VAL A 192 8.32 2.45 -13.82
CA VAL A 192 9.14 2.91 -14.95
C VAL A 192 9.82 4.23 -14.61
N ILE A 193 9.07 5.20 -14.05
CA ILE A 193 9.62 6.48 -13.61
C ILE A 193 10.71 6.26 -12.57
N GLY A 194 10.50 5.42 -11.55
CA GLY A 194 11.49 5.12 -10.52
C GLY A 194 12.79 4.53 -11.08
N TYR A 195 12.67 3.59 -12.03
CA TYR A 195 13.82 2.99 -12.69
C TYR A 195 14.63 4.02 -13.48
N TYR A 196 13.97 4.82 -14.32
CA TYR A 196 14.66 5.82 -15.13
C TYR A 196 15.15 7.01 -14.31
N TYR A 197 14.46 7.37 -13.23
CA TYR A 197 14.92 8.37 -12.27
C TYR A 197 16.32 8.02 -11.74
N LYS A 198 16.52 6.77 -11.33
CA LYS A 198 17.82 6.27 -10.90
C LYS A 198 18.82 6.18 -12.05
N LYS A 199 18.42 5.59 -13.17
CA LYS A 199 19.30 5.34 -14.32
C LYS A 199 19.83 6.62 -14.96
N LYS A 200 19.05 7.70 -14.89
CA LYS A 200 19.42 9.05 -15.38
C LYS A 200 20.09 9.91 -14.31
N GLU A 201 20.31 9.35 -13.12
CA GLU A 201 20.91 10.06 -11.97
C GLU A 201 20.19 11.39 -11.66
N LEU A 202 18.85 11.36 -11.76
CA LEU A 202 18.05 12.54 -11.46
C LEU A 202 18.03 12.77 -9.95
N ASN A 203 18.78 13.78 -9.46
CA ASN A 203 18.93 14.05 -8.03
C ASN A 203 18.01 15.20 -7.56
N ILE A 204 16.82 15.31 -8.15
CA ILE A 204 15.83 16.37 -7.80
C ILE A 204 15.46 16.30 -6.32
N HIS A 205 15.37 15.09 -5.75
CA HIS A 205 15.08 14.87 -4.34
C HIS A 205 16.15 15.41 -3.37
N GLU A 206 17.31 15.85 -3.84
CA GLU A 206 18.36 16.46 -3.00
C GLU A 206 18.19 17.98 -2.86
N ARG A 207 17.35 18.60 -3.68
CA ARG A 207 17.10 20.02 -3.69
C ARG A 207 16.18 20.43 -2.54
N PHE A 208 16.56 21.44 -1.76
CA PHE A 208 15.81 21.87 -0.58
C PHE A 208 14.37 22.32 -0.88
N TYR A 209 14.14 22.92 -2.05
CA TYR A 209 12.80 23.38 -2.44
C TYR A 209 11.81 22.27 -2.73
N ILE A 210 12.26 21.00 -2.90
CA ILE A 210 11.36 19.89 -3.20
C ILE A 210 10.41 19.60 -2.03
N PHE A 211 10.83 19.89 -0.78
CA PHE A 211 9.99 19.68 0.38
C PHE A 211 8.82 20.67 0.44
N PRO A 212 9.04 22.00 0.49
CA PRO A 212 7.93 22.95 0.50
C PRO A 212 7.08 22.88 -0.77
N PHE A 213 7.67 22.66 -1.93
CA PHE A 213 6.95 22.47 -3.18
C PHE A 213 6.08 21.20 -3.16
N GLY A 214 6.57 20.12 -2.56
CA GLY A 214 5.82 18.89 -2.37
C GLY A 214 4.61 19.08 -1.46
N VAL A 215 4.79 19.77 -0.34
CA VAL A 215 3.67 20.11 0.56
C VAL A 215 2.63 20.95 -0.19
N PHE A 216 3.05 21.98 -0.92
CA PHE A 216 2.16 22.83 -1.72
C PHE A 216 1.38 22.00 -2.76
N MET A 217 2.06 21.20 -3.57
CA MET A 217 1.43 20.42 -4.64
C MET A 217 0.46 19.34 -4.11
N VAL A 218 0.79 18.69 -3.00
CA VAL A 218 -0.11 17.71 -2.39
C VAL A 218 -1.35 18.40 -1.81
N THR A 219 -1.18 19.52 -1.12
CA THR A 219 -2.28 20.33 -0.60
C THR A 219 -3.18 20.83 -1.73
N PHE A 220 -2.59 21.40 -2.77
CA PHE A 220 -3.31 21.81 -3.97
C PHE A 220 -4.10 20.64 -4.59
N GLY A 221 -3.50 19.45 -4.67
CA GLY A 221 -4.18 18.26 -5.20
C GLY A 221 -5.41 17.86 -4.38
N VAL A 222 -5.35 17.94 -3.05
CA VAL A 222 -6.50 17.67 -2.18
C VAL A 222 -7.60 18.69 -2.39
N ASP A 223 -7.26 19.97 -2.53
CA ASP A 223 -8.26 21.03 -2.65
C ASP A 223 -8.97 21.05 -4.02
N PHE A 224 -8.27 20.66 -5.09
CA PHE A 224 -8.79 20.85 -6.45
C PHE A 224 -9.30 19.58 -7.14
N TYR A 225 -8.75 18.38 -6.87
CA TYR A 225 -9.18 17.17 -7.62
C TYR A 225 -9.34 15.89 -6.80
N GLN A 226 -8.91 15.85 -5.54
CA GLN A 226 -9.22 14.78 -4.58
C GLN A 226 -9.09 13.34 -5.11
N ALA A 227 -8.10 13.07 -5.96
CA ALA A 227 -7.87 11.74 -6.51
C ALA A 227 -7.10 10.83 -5.54
N THR A 228 -7.35 9.54 -5.63
CA THR A 228 -6.55 8.50 -4.97
C THR A 228 -6.26 7.39 -5.97
N LEU A 229 -5.27 6.54 -5.71
CA LEU A 229 -4.96 5.41 -6.59
C LEU A 229 -6.13 4.40 -6.71
N LEU A 230 -7.05 4.40 -5.75
CA LEU A 230 -8.26 3.55 -5.77
C LEU A 230 -9.45 4.21 -6.46
N LYS A 231 -9.44 5.53 -6.56
CA LYS A 231 -10.56 6.29 -7.14
C LYS A 231 -10.03 7.55 -7.81
N PHE A 232 -10.01 7.55 -9.12
CA PHE A 232 -9.67 8.69 -9.98
C PHE A 232 -10.45 8.63 -11.28
N GLN A 233 -10.64 9.82 -11.89
CA GLN A 233 -11.24 9.98 -13.20
C GLN A 233 -10.15 10.11 -14.26
N TRP A 234 -10.48 9.86 -15.53
CA TRP A 234 -9.51 9.94 -16.63
C TRP A 234 -8.76 11.28 -16.72
N TRP A 235 -9.45 12.40 -16.48
CA TRP A 235 -8.84 13.74 -16.49
C TRP A 235 -7.91 14.00 -15.30
N GLN A 236 -8.06 13.25 -14.20
CA GLN A 236 -7.21 13.34 -13.02
C GLN A 236 -5.88 12.58 -13.17
N VAL A 237 -5.72 11.76 -14.22
CA VAL A 237 -4.55 10.90 -14.42
C VAL A 237 -3.25 11.71 -14.38
N VAL A 238 -3.17 12.79 -15.17
CA VAL A 238 -1.97 13.64 -15.24
C VAL A 238 -1.77 14.43 -13.95
N PRO A 239 -2.74 15.21 -13.44
CA PRO A 239 -2.53 15.99 -12.21
C PRO A 239 -2.23 15.10 -11.00
N TYR A 240 -2.95 13.98 -10.83
CA TYR A 240 -2.68 13.03 -9.75
C TYR A 240 -1.29 12.40 -9.88
N GLY A 241 -0.92 11.92 -11.06
CA GLY A 241 0.40 11.32 -11.30
C GLY A 241 1.54 12.30 -11.00
N THR A 242 1.41 13.55 -11.42
CA THR A 242 2.39 14.60 -11.14
C THR A 242 2.52 14.87 -9.64
N THR A 243 1.40 15.05 -8.94
CA THR A 243 1.40 15.26 -7.48
C THR A 243 1.98 14.09 -6.73
N ALA A 244 1.64 12.87 -7.14
CA ALA A 244 2.16 11.64 -6.52
C ALA A 244 3.68 11.51 -6.66
N ILE A 245 4.25 11.88 -7.81
CA ILE A 245 5.71 11.91 -8.03
C ILE A 245 6.35 12.96 -7.13
N ILE A 246 5.82 14.19 -7.11
CA ILE A 246 6.37 15.29 -6.32
C ILE A 246 6.30 14.94 -4.82
N GLY A 247 5.16 14.39 -4.34
CA GLY A 247 5.02 13.91 -2.97
C GLY A 247 5.97 12.77 -2.63
N THR A 248 6.25 11.87 -3.58
CA THR A 248 7.26 10.82 -3.44
C THR A 248 8.66 11.42 -3.28
N LEU A 249 9.02 12.41 -4.10
CA LEU A 249 10.33 13.08 -4.03
C LEU A 249 10.47 13.91 -2.74
N MET A 250 9.38 14.52 -2.26
CA MET A 250 9.32 15.20 -0.95
C MET A 250 9.68 14.25 0.19
N VAL A 251 9.06 13.06 0.23
CA VAL A 251 9.38 12.04 1.24
C VAL A 251 10.80 11.51 1.07
N PHE A 252 11.27 11.37 -0.17
CA PHE A 252 12.65 10.94 -0.43
C PHE A 252 13.67 11.96 0.09
N TYR A 253 13.44 13.27 -0.12
CA TYR A 253 14.25 14.34 0.47
C TYR A 253 14.31 14.20 2.00
N LEU A 254 13.15 14.11 2.65
CA LEU A 254 13.05 13.99 4.10
C LEU A 254 13.81 12.75 4.60
N SER A 255 13.63 11.62 3.94
CA SER A 255 14.29 10.36 4.32
C SER A 255 15.82 10.40 4.17
N LYS A 256 16.36 11.11 3.17
CA LYS A 256 17.81 11.38 3.04
C LYS A 256 18.32 12.23 4.22
N LYS A 257 17.59 13.27 4.60
CA LYS A 257 17.95 14.12 5.74
C LYS A 257 17.94 13.34 7.06
N ILE A 258 16.96 12.49 7.28
CA ILE A 258 16.89 11.62 8.46
C ILE A 258 18.03 10.60 8.44
N ALA A 259 18.30 9.97 7.29
CA ALA A 259 19.35 8.97 7.14
C ALA A 259 20.75 9.53 7.49
N ALA A 260 20.99 10.81 7.21
CA ALA A 260 22.26 11.47 7.51
C ALA A 260 22.53 11.63 9.01
N GLN A 261 21.49 11.67 9.86
CA GLN A 261 21.62 11.92 11.30
C GLN A 261 22.18 10.73 12.10
N LYS A 262 22.09 9.49 11.60
CA LYS A 262 22.61 8.25 12.20
C LYS A 262 22.26 8.02 13.69
N ASN A 263 21.08 8.48 14.12
CA ASN A 263 20.61 8.41 15.51
C ASN A 263 19.71 7.17 15.74
N VAL A 264 19.14 7.06 16.97
CA VAL A 264 18.24 5.97 17.35
C VAL A 264 16.96 5.97 16.51
N VAL A 265 16.43 7.15 16.18
CA VAL A 265 15.24 7.29 15.33
C VAL A 265 15.46 6.71 13.94
N ASN A 266 16.66 6.98 13.36
CA ASN A 266 17.04 6.38 12.08
C ASN A 266 16.99 4.84 12.14
N LYS A 267 17.60 4.24 13.18
CA LYS A 267 17.61 2.77 13.34
C LYS A 267 16.18 2.19 13.41
N TRP A 268 15.30 2.84 14.14
CA TRP A 268 13.89 2.43 14.25
C TRP A 268 13.16 2.56 12.92
N LEU A 269 13.31 3.67 12.21
CA LEU A 269 12.70 3.87 10.90
C LEU A 269 13.22 2.87 9.87
N VAL A 270 14.52 2.59 9.85
CA VAL A 270 15.09 1.55 8.99
C VAL A 270 14.49 0.17 9.32
N TYR A 271 14.33 -0.14 10.61
CA TYR A 271 13.70 -1.40 11.03
C TYR A 271 12.24 -1.48 10.58
N ILE A 272 11.42 -0.46 10.80
CA ILE A 272 10.03 -0.36 10.33
C ILE A 272 9.98 -0.52 8.80
N GLY A 273 10.80 0.21 8.06
CA GLY A 273 10.85 0.17 6.60
C GLY A 273 11.28 -1.17 6.00
N ASN A 274 12.01 -1.97 6.77
CA ASN A 274 12.37 -3.34 6.39
C ASN A 274 11.27 -4.36 6.70
N ASN A 275 10.29 -4.00 7.54
CA ASN A 275 9.19 -4.87 7.99
C ASN A 275 7.80 -4.40 7.52
N THR A 276 7.75 -3.60 6.45
CA THR A 276 6.50 -3.01 5.94
C THR A 276 5.43 -4.06 5.61
N LEU A 277 5.82 -5.23 5.10
CA LEU A 277 4.86 -6.32 4.80
C LEU A 277 4.19 -6.85 6.08
N THR A 278 4.93 -6.99 7.18
CA THR A 278 4.35 -7.44 8.44
C THR A 278 3.36 -6.41 8.99
N ILE A 279 3.69 -5.12 8.89
CA ILE A 279 2.77 -4.05 9.28
C ILE A 279 1.52 -4.08 8.39
N LEU A 280 1.69 -4.16 7.07
CA LEU A 280 0.57 -4.27 6.12
C LEU A 280 -0.36 -5.46 6.44
N THR A 281 0.20 -6.59 6.90
CA THR A 281 -0.57 -7.81 7.20
C THR A 281 -1.38 -7.68 8.50
N TRP A 282 -0.79 -7.12 9.55
CA TRP A 282 -1.32 -7.28 10.89
C TRP A 282 -1.97 -6.02 11.49
N HIS A 283 -1.79 -4.82 10.89
CA HIS A 283 -2.28 -3.57 11.49
C HIS A 283 -3.80 -3.55 11.70
N MET A 284 -4.60 -4.05 10.73
CA MET A 284 -6.05 -4.06 10.86
C MET A 284 -6.55 -5.03 11.93
N LEU A 285 -5.90 -6.19 12.08
CA LEU A 285 -6.20 -7.10 13.19
C LEU A 285 -5.75 -6.49 14.52
N SER A 286 -4.62 -5.78 14.56
CA SER A 286 -4.14 -5.07 15.76
C SER A 286 -5.11 -3.98 16.19
N PHE A 287 -5.83 -3.33 15.28
CA PHE A 287 -6.85 -2.34 15.60
C PHE A 287 -8.00 -2.93 16.43
N LYS A 288 -8.31 -4.23 16.30
CA LYS A 288 -9.35 -4.89 17.08
C LYS A 288 -9.05 -4.90 18.59
N ILE A 289 -7.77 -4.83 18.96
CA ILE A 289 -7.36 -4.66 20.36
C ILE A 289 -7.84 -3.30 20.88
N VAL A 290 -7.68 -2.25 20.09
CA VAL A 290 -8.15 -0.91 20.47
C VAL A 290 -9.68 -0.83 20.43
N ASN A 291 -10.34 -1.49 19.44
CA ASN A 291 -11.80 -1.60 19.44
C ASN A 291 -12.30 -2.21 20.75
N LEU A 292 -11.67 -3.29 21.27
CA LEU A 292 -12.04 -3.86 22.57
C LEU A 292 -11.85 -2.87 23.72
N ILE A 293 -10.74 -2.14 23.75
CA ILE A 293 -10.50 -1.12 24.80
C ILE A 293 -11.59 -0.05 24.74
N VAL A 294 -11.94 0.45 23.57
CA VAL A 294 -13.01 1.46 23.37
C VAL A 294 -14.35 0.90 23.84
N ILE A 295 -14.70 -0.34 23.42
CA ILE A 295 -15.95 -1.00 23.79
C ILE A 295 -16.06 -1.09 25.32
N PHE A 296 -15.03 -1.57 26.00
CA PHE A 296 -15.04 -1.68 27.47
C PHE A 296 -15.03 -0.32 28.18
N THR A 297 -14.35 0.70 27.61
CA THR A 297 -14.28 2.03 28.21
C THR A 297 -15.64 2.74 28.19
N TYR A 298 -16.39 2.58 27.10
CA TYR A 298 -17.66 3.29 26.89
C TYR A 298 -18.90 2.39 27.07
N GLY A 299 -18.74 1.12 27.43
CA GLY A 299 -19.86 0.17 27.58
C GLY A 299 -20.61 -0.09 26.26
N LEU A 300 -19.90 -0.08 25.12
CA LEU A 300 -20.50 -0.26 23.80
C LEU A 300 -20.87 -1.74 23.56
N PRO A 301 -21.84 -2.02 22.65
CA PRO A 301 -22.16 -3.38 22.24
C PRO A 301 -20.94 -4.09 21.64
N ILE A 302 -20.74 -5.37 21.96
CA ILE A 302 -19.59 -6.17 21.50
C ILE A 302 -19.61 -6.33 19.97
N GLU A 303 -20.77 -6.23 19.33
CA GLU A 303 -20.94 -6.28 17.89
C GLU A 303 -20.13 -5.19 17.17
N ARG A 304 -19.85 -4.05 17.84
CA ARG A 304 -19.00 -2.99 17.30
C ARG A 304 -17.53 -3.40 17.12
N LEU A 305 -17.12 -4.55 17.64
CA LEU A 305 -15.81 -5.12 17.37
C LEU A 305 -15.59 -5.35 15.85
N ALA A 306 -16.66 -5.67 15.12
CA ALA A 306 -16.61 -5.89 13.68
C ALA A 306 -16.45 -4.58 12.86
N GLU A 307 -16.65 -3.40 13.44
CA GLU A 307 -16.48 -2.14 12.71
C GLU A 307 -15.10 -2.07 12.04
N PHE A 308 -15.09 -1.61 10.79
CA PHE A 308 -13.90 -1.68 9.94
C PHE A 308 -13.58 -0.34 9.28
N PRO A 309 -12.30 0.07 9.29
CA PRO A 309 -11.16 -0.59 9.96
C PRO A 309 -11.13 -0.39 11.48
N VAL A 310 -11.75 0.65 12.00
CA VAL A 310 -11.79 1.08 13.41
C VAL A 310 -13.22 1.52 13.76
N ILE A 311 -13.48 1.76 15.04
CA ILE A 311 -14.71 2.43 15.50
C ILE A 311 -14.56 3.92 15.17
N GLU A 312 -15.24 4.38 14.10
CA GLU A 312 -14.94 5.67 13.45
C GLU A 312 -15.24 6.87 14.36
N ASP A 313 -16.39 6.86 15.04
CA ASP A 313 -16.80 8.00 15.86
C ASP A 313 -15.83 8.25 17.03
N ASP A 314 -15.40 7.19 17.69
CA ASP A 314 -14.45 7.27 18.80
C ASP A 314 -13.04 7.59 18.29
N SER A 315 -12.65 7.07 17.13
CA SER A 315 -11.36 7.38 16.53
C SER A 315 -11.18 8.88 16.29
N LYS A 316 -12.22 9.57 15.80
CA LYS A 316 -12.22 11.03 15.60
C LYS A 316 -12.09 11.82 16.91
N GLN A 317 -12.43 11.24 18.05
CA GLN A 317 -12.31 11.86 19.37
C GLN A 317 -10.92 11.71 20.01
N GLY A 318 -9.90 11.31 19.24
CA GLY A 318 -8.51 11.22 19.66
C GLY A 318 -7.97 9.79 19.79
N TRP A 319 -8.81 8.76 19.75
CA TRP A 319 -8.39 7.36 19.80
C TRP A 319 -7.55 6.95 18.59
N PHE A 320 -7.56 7.74 17.50
CA PHE A 320 -6.72 7.50 16.33
C PHE A 320 -5.23 7.38 16.67
N LEU A 321 -4.74 8.07 17.71
CA LEU A 321 -3.36 7.96 18.18
C LEU A 321 -3.07 6.56 18.70
N LEU A 322 -3.96 6.01 19.54
CA LEU A 322 -3.78 4.65 20.06
C LEU A 322 -3.88 3.61 18.93
N TYR A 323 -4.85 3.75 18.03
CA TYR A 323 -4.93 2.91 16.83
C TYR A 323 -3.63 2.95 16.02
N PHE A 324 -3.09 4.14 15.77
CA PHE A 324 -1.86 4.31 15.03
C PHE A 324 -0.68 3.58 15.71
N PHE A 325 -0.45 3.84 17.00
CA PHE A 325 0.64 3.21 17.72
C PHE A 325 0.49 1.69 17.81
N VAL A 326 -0.68 1.19 18.12
CA VAL A 326 -0.96 -0.25 18.21
C VAL A 326 -0.82 -0.90 16.83
N GLY A 327 -1.32 -0.26 15.76
CA GLY A 327 -1.21 -0.75 14.39
C GLY A 327 0.21 -0.78 13.82
N VAL A 328 1.14 -0.01 14.38
CA VAL A 328 2.56 -0.04 13.99
C VAL A 328 3.38 -0.92 14.93
N ILE A 329 3.25 -0.73 16.25
CA ILE A 329 4.13 -1.36 17.24
C ILE A 329 3.88 -2.87 17.35
N ILE A 330 2.63 -3.32 17.45
CA ILE A 330 2.32 -4.74 17.60
C ILE A 330 2.86 -5.57 16.42
N PRO A 331 2.58 -5.23 15.15
CA PRO A 331 3.18 -5.95 14.04
C PRO A 331 4.71 -5.96 14.05
N VAL A 332 5.33 -4.84 14.45
CA VAL A 332 6.80 -4.73 14.54
C VAL A 332 7.36 -5.62 15.65
N MET A 333 6.68 -5.71 16.81
CA MET A 333 7.07 -6.62 17.90
C MET A 333 6.97 -8.10 17.50
N MET A 334 5.96 -8.48 16.72
CA MET A 334 5.80 -9.85 16.20
C MET A 334 7.00 -10.30 15.35
N THR A 335 7.72 -9.37 14.71
CA THR A 335 8.92 -9.73 13.95
C THR A 335 10.11 -10.07 14.85
N LYS A 336 10.24 -9.45 16.04
CA LYS A 336 11.33 -9.74 16.99
C LYS A 336 11.21 -11.14 17.61
N ILE A 337 9.99 -11.60 17.87
CA ILE A 337 9.71 -12.95 18.40
C ILE A 337 10.24 -14.03 17.43
N LYS A 338 10.25 -13.76 16.13
CA LYS A 338 10.74 -14.68 15.10
C LYS A 338 12.27 -14.84 15.08
N TYR A 339 13.00 -13.90 15.66
CA TYR A 339 14.48 -13.95 15.76
C TYR A 339 14.96 -14.50 17.11
N LEU A 340 14.05 -14.78 18.05
CA LEU A 340 14.35 -15.40 19.34
C LEU A 340 14.15 -16.93 19.33
N LYS A 341 13.77 -17.49 18.19
CA LYS A 341 13.77 -18.93 17.89
C LYS A 341 14.84 -19.24 16.84
#